data_6a955aa9e1cfd300ed4308b59936a622
#
_entry.id   6a955aa9e1cfd300ed4308b59936a622
#
_cell.length_a   1.000
_cell.length_b   1.000
_cell.length_c   1.000
_cell.angle_alpha   90.00
_cell.angle_beta   90.00
_cell.angle_gamma   90.00
#
_symmetry.space_group_name_H-M   'P 1'
#
loop_
_entity.id
_entity.type
_entity.pdbx_description
1 polymer ?
#
loop_
_entity_poly.entity_id
_entity_poly.type
_entity_poly.pdbx_seq_one_letter_code
_entity_poly.pdbx_strand_id
1 'polypeptide(L)'
;PPRSTLFPYTTLLRSSEILLKAADAQTHGATVFAYHVQDPERYGVAEFDATGKVLSLEEKPAQPKSHYAVTGLYFYDAHVVELAKALQPSPRGELEITDLNKLYLEKSALNVQLMGRGYAWLDTGTHDSLLEAGQFIATIEQRQGLKVACPEEIAWRNHWIDDAQVSRLAQPLLKNGYGQYLLRCLKGDVR
;
A
#
# COMPACT_ATOMS: atom_id res chain seq x y z
N PRO A 1 -14.48 -8.97 -13.01
CA PRO A 1 -14.74 -8.13 -11.86
C PRO A 1 -13.58 -7.17 -11.67
N PRO A 2 -13.82 -5.89 -11.31
CA PRO A 2 -12.73 -4.97 -11.00
C PRO A 2 -11.93 -5.56 -9.83
N ARG A 3 -10.62 -5.62 -9.98
CA ARG A 3 -9.72 -6.08 -8.92
C ARG A 3 -9.87 -5.11 -7.76
N SER A 4 -10.36 -5.59 -6.62
CA SER A 4 -10.51 -4.78 -5.43
C SER A 4 -9.13 -4.46 -4.87
N THR A 5 -8.71 -3.21 -4.96
CA THR A 5 -7.55 -2.70 -4.25
C THR A 5 -7.93 -2.50 -2.78
N LEU A 6 -7.79 -3.55 -1.99
CA LEU A 6 -7.78 -3.45 -0.53
C LEU A 6 -6.38 -2.97 -0.12
N PHE A 7 -6.30 -1.75 0.42
CA PHE A 7 -5.05 -1.18 0.94
C PHE A 7 -5.00 -1.38 2.45
N PRO A 8 -4.22 -2.35 2.96
CA PRO A 8 -4.20 -2.55 4.41
C PRO A 8 -3.45 -1.47 5.20
N TYR A 9 -2.43 -0.81 4.65
CA TYR A 9 -1.48 -0.06 5.50
C TYR A 9 -0.90 1.23 4.89
N THR A 10 -1.46 1.79 3.83
CA THR A 10 -0.88 2.97 3.19
C THR A 10 -1.89 4.10 3.14
N THR A 11 -1.65 5.18 3.87
CA THR A 11 -2.40 6.42 3.71
C THR A 11 -1.92 7.11 2.44
N LEU A 12 -2.67 6.96 1.38
CA LEU A 12 -2.37 7.59 0.11
C LEU A 12 -3.24 8.85 -0.02
N LEU A 13 -2.59 10.00 -0.13
CA LEU A 13 -3.26 11.25 -0.49
C LEU A 13 -3.68 11.21 -1.98
N ARG A 14 -4.54 12.12 -2.43
CA ARG A 14 -5.16 12.14 -3.78
C ARG A 14 -4.20 11.90 -4.97
N SER A 15 -2.92 12.22 -4.85
CA SER A 15 -1.89 11.98 -5.87
C SER A 15 -1.62 10.49 -6.16
N SER A 16 -2.00 9.59 -5.25
CA SER A 16 -1.79 8.14 -5.40
C SER A 16 -2.68 7.51 -6.48
N GLU A 17 -3.84 8.07 -6.76
CA GLU A 17 -4.75 7.54 -7.78
C GLU A 17 -4.07 7.47 -9.15
N ILE A 18 -3.21 8.43 -9.49
CA ILE A 18 -2.46 8.46 -10.76
C ILE A 18 -1.46 7.30 -10.79
N LEU A 19 -0.67 7.10 -9.72
CA LEU A 19 0.32 6.02 -9.65
C LEU A 19 -0.34 4.64 -9.67
N LEU A 20 -1.46 4.50 -8.97
CA LEU A 20 -2.22 3.25 -8.93
C LEU A 20 -2.84 2.91 -10.27
N LYS A 21 -3.46 3.89 -10.95
CA LYS A 21 -4.01 3.70 -12.29
C LYS A 21 -2.92 3.36 -13.29
N ALA A 22 -1.74 3.98 -13.19
CA ALA A 22 -0.61 3.66 -14.03
C ALA A 22 -0.11 2.23 -13.81
N ALA A 23 -0.08 1.75 -12.55
CA ALA A 23 0.30 0.38 -12.21
C ALA A 23 -0.76 -0.64 -12.65
N ASP A 24 -2.04 -0.33 -12.46
CA ASP A 24 -3.17 -1.20 -12.86
C ASP A 24 -3.30 -1.34 -14.38
N ALA A 25 -2.90 -0.32 -15.12
CA ALA A 25 -2.87 -0.35 -16.59
C ALA A 25 -1.76 -1.24 -17.16
N GLN A 26 -0.77 -1.65 -16.35
CA GLN A 26 0.27 -2.59 -16.77
C GLN A 26 -0.29 -4.03 -16.77
N THR A 27 -0.43 -4.60 -17.96
CA THR A 27 -1.00 -5.96 -18.11
C THR A 27 0.05 -7.06 -18.03
N HIS A 28 1.34 -6.70 -18.10
CA HIS A 28 2.47 -7.64 -18.11
C HIS A 28 3.54 -7.20 -17.12
N GLY A 29 4.15 -8.19 -16.47
CA GLY A 29 5.21 -7.95 -15.50
C GLY A 29 4.70 -7.58 -14.11
N ALA A 30 5.57 -6.94 -13.34
CA ALA A 30 5.28 -6.46 -12.00
C ALA A 30 5.48 -4.96 -11.89
N THR A 31 4.67 -4.31 -11.05
CA THR A 31 4.91 -2.93 -10.60
C THR A 31 4.93 -2.91 -9.09
N VAL A 32 6.00 -2.37 -8.52
CA VAL A 32 6.19 -2.14 -7.10
C VAL A 32 6.37 -0.65 -6.84
N PHE A 33 6.22 -0.25 -5.59
CA PHE A 33 6.36 1.15 -5.18
C PHE A 33 7.55 1.29 -4.25
N ALA A 34 8.35 2.32 -4.44
CA ALA A 34 9.49 2.62 -3.60
C ALA A 34 9.35 3.99 -2.92
N TYR A 35 9.67 4.04 -1.64
CA TYR A 35 9.57 5.22 -0.79
C TYR A 35 10.92 5.52 -0.16
N HIS A 36 11.30 6.80 -0.12
CA HIS A 36 12.56 7.22 0.49
C HIS A 36 12.46 7.19 2.02
N VAL A 37 13.35 6.41 2.67
CA VAL A 37 13.39 6.20 4.12
C VAL A 37 14.75 6.57 4.70
N GLN A 38 14.82 6.75 6.03
CA GLN A 38 16.06 7.02 6.75
C GLN A 38 16.82 5.74 7.12
N ASP A 39 16.11 4.64 7.29
CA ASP A 39 16.55 3.34 7.81
C ASP A 39 16.31 2.21 6.78
N PRO A 40 16.93 2.31 5.58
CA PRO A 40 16.65 1.37 4.47
C PRO A 40 17.03 -0.08 4.78
N GLU A 41 17.98 -0.32 5.70
CA GLU A 41 18.42 -1.66 6.12
C GLU A 41 17.29 -2.52 6.73
N ARG A 42 16.17 -1.93 7.08
CA ARG A 42 15.01 -2.64 7.64
C ARG A 42 14.11 -3.27 6.57
N TYR A 43 14.29 -2.90 5.30
CA TYR A 43 13.34 -3.18 4.22
C TYR A 43 14.00 -3.84 3.02
N GLY A 44 13.20 -4.27 2.07
CA GLY A 44 13.67 -4.52 0.72
C GLY A 44 14.07 -3.21 0.05
N VAL A 45 15.29 -3.11 -0.45
CA VAL A 45 15.88 -1.88 -0.99
C VAL A 45 16.05 -1.99 -2.49
N ALA A 46 15.59 -0.97 -3.23
CA ALA A 46 15.77 -0.86 -4.68
C ALA A 46 16.91 0.09 -5.02
N GLU A 47 17.84 -0.36 -5.87
CA GLU A 47 18.91 0.44 -6.45
C GLU A 47 18.53 0.90 -7.85
N PHE A 48 18.85 2.15 -8.18
CA PHE A 48 18.54 2.76 -9.48
C PHE A 48 19.79 3.29 -10.16
N ASP A 49 19.80 3.27 -11.49
CA ASP A 49 20.76 4.04 -12.27
C ASP A 49 20.36 5.52 -12.42
N ALA A 50 21.19 6.31 -13.07
CA ALA A 50 20.95 7.73 -13.30
C ALA A 50 19.71 8.02 -14.15
N THR A 51 19.17 7.04 -14.86
CA THR A 51 17.95 7.14 -15.67
C THR A 51 16.67 6.75 -14.90
N GLY A 52 16.83 6.24 -13.66
CA GLY A 52 15.73 5.74 -12.83
C GLY A 52 15.36 4.28 -13.11
N LYS A 53 16.18 3.55 -13.86
CA LYS A 53 15.99 2.12 -14.08
C LYS A 53 16.50 1.34 -12.86
N VAL A 54 15.74 0.33 -12.44
CA VAL A 54 16.13 -0.56 -11.34
C VAL A 54 17.31 -1.42 -11.75
N LEU A 55 18.36 -1.39 -10.94
CA LEU A 55 19.56 -2.20 -11.11
C LEU A 55 19.55 -3.45 -10.25
N SER A 56 19.15 -3.30 -8.98
CA SER A 56 19.09 -4.41 -8.04
C SER A 56 18.01 -4.24 -6.99
N LEU A 57 17.65 -5.35 -6.35
CA LEU A 57 16.78 -5.42 -5.17
C LEU A 57 17.50 -6.26 -4.11
N GLU A 58 17.55 -5.80 -2.88
CA GLU A 58 18.16 -6.52 -1.77
C GLU A 58 17.24 -6.51 -0.55
N GLU A 59 17.00 -7.68 0.05
CA GLU A 59 16.21 -7.79 1.28
C GLU A 59 17.07 -7.48 2.49
N LYS A 60 16.70 -6.47 3.27
CA LYS A 60 17.37 -6.05 4.52
C LYS A 60 18.89 -6.02 4.42
N PRO A 61 19.45 -5.27 3.46
CA PRO A 61 20.89 -5.26 3.24
C PRO A 61 21.64 -4.62 4.42
N ALA A 62 22.74 -5.23 4.85
CA ALA A 62 23.59 -4.64 5.88
C ALA A 62 24.25 -3.32 5.43
N GLN A 63 24.43 -3.14 4.13
CA GLN A 63 24.95 -1.92 3.49
C GLN A 63 24.02 -1.53 2.33
N PRO A 64 22.96 -0.77 2.60
CA PRO A 64 22.00 -0.38 1.58
C PRO A 64 22.64 0.46 0.47
N LYS A 65 22.35 0.14 -0.79
CA LYS A 65 22.86 0.87 -1.95
C LYS A 65 22.02 2.11 -2.28
N SER A 66 20.87 2.23 -1.68
CA SER A 66 19.98 3.39 -1.80
C SER A 66 19.13 3.56 -0.54
N HIS A 67 18.41 4.67 -0.46
CA HIS A 67 17.40 4.94 0.57
C HIS A 67 15.97 4.60 0.14
N TYR A 68 15.77 3.88 -0.96
CA TYR A 68 14.44 3.57 -1.46
C TYR A 68 13.98 2.18 -1.02
N ALA A 69 13.13 2.16 0.00
CA ALA A 69 12.45 0.97 0.49
C ALA A 69 11.29 0.58 -0.43
N VAL A 70 11.20 -0.69 -0.79
CA VAL A 70 10.05 -1.24 -1.51
C VAL A 70 8.90 -1.37 -0.52
N THR A 71 7.78 -0.72 -0.83
CA THR A 71 6.59 -0.72 0.03
C THR A 71 5.80 -2.02 -0.11
N GLY A 72 4.85 -2.28 0.78
CA GLY A 72 3.98 -3.46 0.75
C GLY A 72 2.85 -3.41 -0.30
N LEU A 73 3.03 -2.65 -1.39
CA LEU A 73 2.04 -2.51 -2.46
C LEU A 73 2.62 -3.07 -3.76
N TYR A 74 1.95 -4.08 -4.31
CA TYR A 74 2.43 -4.83 -5.46
C TYR A 74 1.32 -5.05 -6.48
N PHE A 75 1.65 -4.88 -7.77
CA PHE A 75 0.81 -5.25 -8.91
C PHE A 75 1.56 -6.28 -9.73
N TYR A 76 0.95 -7.43 -9.95
CA TYR A 76 1.54 -8.52 -10.68
C TYR A 76 0.62 -9.01 -11.79
N ASP A 77 1.20 -9.47 -12.88
CA ASP A 77 0.50 -10.24 -13.90
C ASP A 77 0.16 -11.66 -13.42
N ALA A 78 -0.51 -12.45 -14.27
CA ALA A 78 -0.95 -13.79 -13.93
C ALA A 78 0.20 -14.78 -13.65
N HIS A 79 1.43 -14.49 -14.12
CA HIS A 79 2.59 -15.36 -13.91
C HIS A 79 3.07 -15.39 -12.46
N VAL A 80 2.63 -14.44 -11.65
CA VAL A 80 3.02 -14.37 -10.22
C VAL A 80 2.73 -15.67 -9.48
N VAL A 81 1.65 -16.37 -9.79
CA VAL A 81 1.26 -17.60 -9.11
C VAL A 81 2.32 -18.71 -9.32
N GLU A 82 2.80 -18.87 -10.56
CA GLU A 82 3.81 -19.88 -10.87
C GLU A 82 5.19 -19.49 -10.34
N LEU A 83 5.55 -18.21 -10.41
CA LEU A 83 6.79 -17.70 -9.85
C LEU A 83 6.82 -17.86 -8.33
N ALA A 84 5.72 -17.53 -7.64
CA ALA A 84 5.62 -17.67 -6.19
C ALA A 84 5.73 -19.14 -5.72
N LYS A 85 5.14 -20.08 -6.45
CA LYS A 85 5.28 -21.53 -6.16
C LYS A 85 6.70 -22.05 -6.32
N ALA A 86 7.50 -21.43 -7.18
CA ALA A 86 8.87 -21.83 -7.45
C ALA A 86 9.90 -21.23 -6.46
N LEU A 87 9.49 -20.28 -5.61
CA LEU A 87 10.37 -19.65 -4.63
C LEU A 87 10.96 -20.68 -3.66
N GLN A 88 12.22 -20.46 -3.31
CA GLN A 88 12.91 -21.21 -2.27
C GLN A 88 13.11 -20.33 -1.04
N PRO A 89 13.13 -20.89 0.17
CA PRO A 89 13.44 -20.14 1.36
C PRO A 89 14.80 -19.44 1.26
N SER A 90 14.85 -18.20 1.70
CA SER A 90 16.08 -17.41 1.82
C SER A 90 17.02 -18.01 2.89
N PRO A 91 18.26 -17.54 3.02
CA PRO A 91 19.14 -17.92 4.13
C PRO A 91 18.54 -17.67 5.53
N ARG A 92 17.51 -16.82 5.61
CA ARG A 92 16.72 -16.55 6.83
C ARG A 92 15.63 -17.61 7.10
N GLY A 93 15.42 -18.55 6.16
CA GLY A 93 14.38 -19.58 6.23
C GLY A 93 12.98 -19.09 5.84
N GLU A 94 12.87 -17.91 5.24
CA GLU A 94 11.60 -17.28 4.85
C GLU A 94 11.47 -17.22 3.32
N LEU A 95 10.23 -17.29 2.81
CA LEU A 95 9.92 -16.96 1.42
C LEU A 95 9.82 -15.45 1.30
N GLU A 96 10.78 -14.85 0.61
CA GLU A 96 10.88 -13.39 0.53
C GLU A 96 10.14 -12.84 -0.69
N ILE A 97 9.31 -11.83 -0.48
CA ILE A 97 8.68 -11.09 -1.59
C ILE A 97 9.72 -10.39 -2.47
N THR A 98 10.83 -10.00 -1.89
CA THR A 98 11.96 -9.43 -2.62
C THR A 98 12.53 -10.39 -3.64
N ASP A 99 12.60 -11.69 -3.35
CA ASP A 99 13.08 -12.69 -4.30
C ASP A 99 12.09 -12.90 -5.46
N LEU A 100 10.79 -12.83 -5.18
CA LEU A 100 9.78 -12.80 -6.24
C LEU A 100 9.97 -11.59 -7.18
N ASN A 101 10.21 -10.41 -6.61
CA ASN A 101 10.46 -9.19 -7.38
C ASN A 101 11.77 -9.28 -8.20
N LYS A 102 12.81 -9.94 -7.68
CA LYS A 102 14.05 -10.22 -8.42
C LYS A 102 13.80 -11.06 -9.66
N LEU A 103 12.93 -12.08 -9.59
CA LEU A 103 12.57 -12.89 -10.76
C LEU A 103 11.94 -12.05 -11.88
N TYR A 104 11.14 -11.05 -11.54
CA TYR A 104 10.63 -10.09 -12.52
C TYR A 104 11.71 -9.14 -13.04
N LEU A 105 12.63 -8.70 -12.17
CA LEU A 105 13.76 -7.86 -12.56
C LEU A 105 14.68 -8.58 -13.56
N GLU A 106 15.04 -9.82 -13.30
CA GLU A 106 15.84 -10.68 -14.20
C GLU A 106 15.23 -10.83 -15.58
N LYS A 107 13.89 -10.88 -15.64
CA LYS A 107 13.14 -10.94 -16.90
C LYS A 107 12.94 -9.55 -17.54
N SER A 108 13.53 -8.50 -16.98
CA SER A 108 13.31 -7.10 -17.41
C SER A 108 11.83 -6.71 -17.42
N ALA A 109 11.03 -7.30 -16.53
CA ALA A 109 9.59 -7.13 -16.39
C ALA A 109 9.17 -6.48 -15.06
N LEU A 110 10.11 -5.85 -14.34
CA LEU A 110 9.83 -5.13 -13.10
C LEU A 110 9.81 -3.62 -13.36
N ASN A 111 8.69 -2.99 -13.02
CA ASN A 111 8.55 -1.54 -12.96
C ASN A 111 8.55 -1.07 -11.51
N VAL A 112 9.21 0.06 -11.23
CA VAL A 112 9.18 0.69 -9.91
C VAL A 112 8.63 2.09 -10.02
N GLN A 113 7.60 2.38 -9.24
CA GLN A 113 7.00 3.71 -9.10
C GLN A 113 7.55 4.40 -7.86
N LEU A 114 8.18 5.56 -8.03
CA LEU A 114 8.71 6.32 -6.90
C LEU A 114 7.60 7.14 -6.25
N MET A 115 7.43 6.95 -4.96
CA MET A 115 6.54 7.75 -4.12
C MET A 115 7.30 9.00 -3.66
N GLY A 116 6.84 10.18 -4.09
CA GLY A 116 7.46 11.46 -3.76
C GLY A 116 7.06 11.99 -2.37
N ARG A 117 7.43 13.23 -2.08
CA ARG A 117 7.21 13.88 -0.77
C ARG A 117 5.75 14.05 -0.35
N GLY A 118 4.81 13.96 -1.28
CA GLY A 118 3.37 14.07 -1.00
C GLY A 118 2.74 12.81 -0.44
N TYR A 119 3.51 11.74 -0.28
CA TYR A 119 3.04 10.45 0.25
C TYR A 119 3.51 10.26 1.68
N ALA A 120 2.72 9.54 2.45
CA ALA A 120 3.12 9.00 3.75
C ALA A 120 3.01 7.47 3.68
N TRP A 121 4.15 6.81 3.74
CA TRP A 121 4.24 5.37 3.93
C TRP A 121 4.72 5.11 5.36
N LEU A 122 3.94 4.35 6.09
CA LEU A 122 4.18 4.05 7.50
C LEU A 122 4.25 2.53 7.66
N ASP A 123 5.39 2.05 8.12
CA ASP A 123 5.57 0.67 8.55
C ASP A 123 4.92 0.48 9.93
N THR A 124 4.41 -0.71 10.21
CA THR A 124 3.78 -1.06 11.50
C THR A 124 4.39 -2.33 12.10
N GLY A 125 5.61 -2.67 11.70
CA GLY A 125 6.30 -3.89 12.11
C GLY A 125 6.85 -3.89 13.53
N THR A 126 6.90 -2.74 14.21
CA THR A 126 7.30 -2.61 15.61
C THR A 126 6.23 -1.89 16.43
N HIS A 127 6.28 -2.02 17.76
CA HIS A 127 5.35 -1.29 18.63
C HIS A 127 5.46 0.23 18.46
N ASP A 128 6.68 0.75 18.33
CA ASP A 128 6.93 2.18 18.15
C ASP A 128 6.39 2.67 16.82
N SER A 129 6.69 1.99 15.71
CA SER A 129 6.19 2.37 14.38
C SER A 129 4.67 2.25 14.26
N LEU A 130 4.04 1.27 14.94
CA LEU A 130 2.58 1.17 15.02
C LEU A 130 1.96 2.36 15.77
N LEU A 131 2.60 2.79 16.88
CA LEU A 131 2.15 3.96 17.64
C LEU A 131 2.26 5.25 16.80
N GLU A 132 3.39 5.45 16.14
CA GLU A 132 3.62 6.61 15.25
C GLU A 132 2.59 6.65 14.11
N ALA A 133 2.34 5.50 13.46
CA ALA A 133 1.31 5.39 12.43
C ALA A 133 -0.08 5.74 12.98
N GLY A 134 -0.43 5.23 14.17
CA GLY A 134 -1.69 5.55 14.83
C GLY A 134 -1.84 7.03 15.13
N GLN A 135 -0.81 7.68 15.63
CA GLN A 135 -0.80 9.13 15.92
C GLN A 135 -0.92 9.96 14.64
N PHE A 136 -0.22 9.58 13.57
CA PHE A 136 -0.30 10.25 12.28
C PHE A 136 -1.73 10.19 11.71
N ILE A 137 -2.34 9.00 11.68
CA ILE A 137 -3.71 8.81 11.20
C ILE A 137 -4.70 9.59 12.07
N ALA A 138 -4.59 9.50 13.40
CA ALA A 138 -5.45 10.23 14.32
C ALA A 138 -5.39 11.75 14.08
N THR A 139 -4.20 12.29 13.83
CA THR A 139 -4.03 13.72 13.52
C THR A 139 -4.76 14.13 12.24
N ILE A 140 -4.61 13.34 11.17
CA ILE A 140 -5.30 13.61 9.89
C ILE A 140 -6.82 13.52 10.07
N GLU A 141 -7.32 12.46 10.68
CA GLU A 141 -8.76 12.25 10.91
C GLU A 141 -9.38 13.38 11.75
N GLN A 142 -8.69 13.78 12.81
CA GLN A 142 -9.16 14.89 13.66
C GLN A 142 -9.21 16.24 12.92
N ARG A 143 -8.22 16.49 12.07
CA ARG A 143 -8.14 17.75 11.31
C ARG A 143 -9.15 17.82 10.18
N GLN A 144 -9.39 16.73 9.49
CA GLN A 144 -10.26 16.68 8.33
C GLN A 144 -11.71 16.28 8.68
N GLY A 145 -11.92 15.61 9.81
CA GLY A 145 -13.21 15.01 10.16
C GLY A 145 -13.60 13.83 9.27
N LEU A 146 -12.64 13.32 8.48
CA LEU A 146 -12.78 12.16 7.58
C LEU A 146 -12.09 10.95 8.19
N LYS A 147 -12.56 9.75 7.85
CA LYS A 147 -11.90 8.51 8.21
C LYS A 147 -10.90 8.07 7.14
N VAL A 148 -9.77 7.57 7.57
CA VAL A 148 -8.79 6.93 6.70
C VAL A 148 -9.12 5.45 6.58
N ALA A 149 -9.17 4.95 5.33
CA ALA A 149 -9.42 3.54 5.02
C ALA A 149 -10.71 2.98 5.67
N CYS A 150 -11.80 3.75 5.62
CA CYS A 150 -13.12 3.32 6.07
C CYS A 150 -13.73 2.38 5.02
N PRO A 151 -13.78 1.04 5.24
CA PRO A 151 -14.20 0.09 4.22
C PRO A 151 -15.67 0.27 3.81
N GLU A 152 -16.54 0.63 4.74
CA GLU A 152 -17.96 0.86 4.46
C GLU A 152 -18.17 2.10 3.58
N GLU A 153 -17.45 3.19 3.85
CA GLU A 153 -17.50 4.38 3.01
C GLU A 153 -16.96 4.08 1.60
N ILE A 154 -15.84 3.36 1.51
CA ILE A 154 -15.23 2.96 0.24
C ILE A 154 -16.22 2.10 -0.56
N ALA A 155 -16.81 1.10 0.06
CA ALA A 155 -17.79 0.23 -0.58
C ALA A 155 -19.04 0.99 -1.05
N TRP A 156 -19.52 1.93 -0.23
CA TRP A 156 -20.66 2.76 -0.57
C TRP A 156 -20.37 3.72 -1.73
N ARG A 157 -19.25 4.43 -1.69
CA ARG A 157 -18.86 5.36 -2.78
C ARG A 157 -18.60 4.64 -4.11
N ASN A 158 -18.20 3.36 -4.07
CA ASN A 158 -18.06 2.52 -5.26
C ASN A 158 -19.36 1.78 -5.64
N HIS A 159 -20.49 2.08 -4.98
CA HIS A 159 -21.78 1.45 -5.23
C HIS A 159 -21.80 -0.08 -5.06
N TRP A 160 -20.88 -0.63 -4.22
CA TRP A 160 -20.88 -2.04 -3.86
C TRP A 160 -21.91 -2.36 -2.79
N ILE A 161 -22.27 -1.36 -1.97
CA ILE A 161 -23.34 -1.39 -0.98
C ILE A 161 -24.21 -0.14 -1.10
N ASP A 162 -25.47 -0.25 -0.71
CA ASP A 162 -26.45 0.84 -0.73
C ASP A 162 -26.55 1.57 0.64
N ASP A 163 -27.33 2.66 0.68
CA ASP A 163 -27.55 3.47 1.88
C ASP A 163 -28.16 2.64 3.04
N ALA A 164 -29.04 1.70 2.71
CA ALA A 164 -29.67 0.84 3.71
C ALA A 164 -28.64 -0.12 4.33
N GLN A 165 -27.70 -0.60 3.54
CA GLN A 165 -26.60 -1.45 4.03
C GLN A 165 -25.65 -0.66 4.93
N VAL A 166 -25.22 0.56 4.52
CA VAL A 166 -24.41 1.44 5.37
C VAL A 166 -25.11 1.75 6.68
N SER A 167 -26.42 2.07 6.63
CA SER A 167 -27.22 2.33 7.81
C SER A 167 -27.25 1.14 8.77
N ARG A 168 -27.43 -0.09 8.25
CA ARG A 168 -27.39 -1.32 9.05
C ARG A 168 -26.03 -1.56 9.70
N LEU A 169 -24.93 -1.33 8.95
CA LEU A 169 -23.56 -1.49 9.46
C LEU A 169 -23.23 -0.45 10.54
N ALA A 170 -23.78 0.76 10.43
CA ALA A 170 -23.60 1.80 11.43
C ALA A 170 -24.31 1.52 12.76
N GLN A 171 -25.46 0.81 12.76
CA GLN A 171 -26.32 0.61 13.95
C GLN A 171 -25.58 0.08 15.19
N PRO A 172 -24.79 -0.99 15.14
CA PRO A 172 -24.07 -1.50 16.31
C PRO A 172 -22.98 -0.56 16.80
N LEU A 173 -22.57 0.42 15.99
CA LEU A 173 -21.46 1.34 16.23
C LEU A 173 -21.92 2.76 16.60
N LEU A 174 -23.22 3.00 16.78
CA LEU A 174 -23.75 4.36 17.04
C LEU A 174 -23.24 5.00 18.33
N LYS A 175 -22.80 4.19 19.30
CA LYS A 175 -22.22 4.70 20.55
C LYS A 175 -20.80 5.23 20.40
N ASN A 176 -20.13 5.02 19.25
CA ASN A 176 -18.79 5.51 18.98
C ASN A 176 -18.75 6.45 17.76
N GLY A 177 -17.63 7.15 17.61
CA GLY A 177 -17.46 8.11 16.53
C GLY A 177 -17.45 7.50 15.13
N TYR A 178 -17.15 6.20 14.98
CA TYR A 178 -17.11 5.53 13.69
C TYR A 178 -18.52 5.33 13.10
N GLY A 179 -19.47 4.79 13.89
CA GLY A 179 -20.85 4.64 13.42
C GLY A 179 -21.52 5.98 13.15
N GLN A 180 -21.23 7.00 13.97
CA GLN A 180 -21.71 8.36 13.74
C GLN A 180 -21.14 8.95 12.43
N TYR A 181 -19.87 8.64 12.11
CA TYR A 181 -19.25 9.04 10.86
C TYR A 181 -19.96 8.43 9.64
N LEU A 182 -20.28 7.13 9.66
CA LEU A 182 -21.01 6.47 8.58
C LEU A 182 -22.36 7.13 8.31
N LEU A 183 -23.09 7.51 9.36
CA LEU A 183 -24.37 8.22 9.19
C LEU A 183 -24.19 9.64 8.63
N ARG A 184 -23.06 10.32 8.93
CA ARG A 184 -22.75 11.63 8.32
C ARG A 184 -22.44 11.50 6.82
N CYS A 185 -21.78 10.41 6.41
CA CYS A 185 -21.56 10.12 4.98
C CYS A 185 -22.91 10.08 4.23
N LEU A 186 -23.89 9.35 4.76
CA LEU A 186 -25.23 9.24 4.14
C LEU A 186 -25.98 10.58 4.07
N LYS A 187 -25.75 11.49 5.03
CA LYS A 187 -26.37 12.83 5.03
C LYS A 187 -25.72 13.80 4.06
N GLY A 188 -24.59 13.43 3.43
CA GLY A 188 -23.83 14.31 2.57
C GLY A 188 -22.96 15.35 3.31
N ASP A 189 -22.82 15.21 4.63
CA ASP A 189 -21.99 16.10 5.47
C ASP A 189 -20.50 15.82 5.29
N VAL A 190 -20.15 14.76 4.58
CA VAL A 190 -18.78 14.28 4.32
C VAL A 190 -18.61 14.18 2.82
N ARG A 191 -17.67 14.96 2.24
CA ARG A 191 -17.40 15.00 0.78
C ARG A 191 -15.95 14.60 0.48
#